data_d7f1eca52a358be596d39b5a79636a4b
#
_entry.id   d7f1eca52a358be596d39b5a79636a4b
#
_cell.length_a   1.000
_cell.length_b   1.000
_cell.length_c   1.000
_cell.angle_alpha   90.00
_cell.angle_beta   90.00
_cell.angle_gamma   90.00
#
_symmetry.space_group_name_H-M   'P 1'
#
loop_
_entity.id
_entity.type
_entity.pdbx_description
1 polymer ?
#
loop_
_entity_poly.entity_id
_entity_poly.type
_entity_poly.pdbx_seq_one_letter_code
_entity_poly.pdbx_strand_id
1 'polypeptide(L)'
;MPNPHSMPEIIEFWRNIFLSENPLQALEKIEGKLPLELNRFIDLEHSYPEPYFGPLDDIHSNDAILLLINPGNIQVAQENIKEHNDFIRERFLSWNRHDYLNCEERLHVHSIAGLQWRNAMQEQMERVLDRKIEFLHTIEFFPFHSKSWGHLSKRGAQYLLEMGSTKASMNLIRQLSLSKHRIPILGIGRPWLDVFEKFNHPCVDEYSSDPGNPRAGHRVYKINVTEEGTPVVIYSSCGMHFPRAIEPVKKIREFCGLL
;
A
#
# COMPACT_ATOMS: atom_id res chain seq x y z
N MET A 1 -14.68 22.95 -3.75
CA MET A 1 -13.40 22.30 -4.06
C MET A 1 -12.67 22.10 -2.75
N PRO A 2 -12.14 20.92 -2.42
CA PRO A 2 -11.32 20.76 -1.22
C PRO A 2 -10.12 21.70 -1.31
N ASN A 3 -9.73 22.26 -0.16
CA ASN A 3 -8.58 23.14 -0.04
C ASN A 3 -7.32 22.35 -0.48
N PRO A 4 -6.55 22.79 -1.48
CA PRO A 4 -5.38 22.05 -1.98
C PRO A 4 -4.24 21.92 -0.95
N HIS A 5 -4.39 22.53 0.22
CA HIS A 5 -3.43 22.47 1.32
C HIS A 5 -3.93 21.67 2.54
N SER A 6 -5.09 20.99 2.45
CA SER A 6 -5.51 20.11 3.54
C SER A 6 -4.70 18.81 3.50
N MET A 7 -4.10 18.46 4.63
CA MET A 7 -3.42 17.17 4.84
C MET A 7 -4.38 16.04 4.42
N PRO A 8 -3.92 15.02 3.65
CA PRO A 8 -4.78 13.89 3.28
C PRO A 8 -5.43 13.24 4.50
N GLU A 9 -6.71 12.93 4.41
CA GLU A 9 -7.51 12.35 5.50
C GLU A 9 -6.84 11.13 6.16
N ILE A 10 -6.15 10.29 5.38
CA ILE A 10 -5.44 9.13 5.91
C ILE A 10 -4.26 9.53 6.82
N ILE A 11 -3.53 10.59 6.47
CA ILE A 11 -2.38 11.06 7.28
C ILE A 11 -2.91 11.57 8.62
N GLU A 12 -3.97 12.37 8.60
CA GLU A 12 -4.61 12.87 9.81
C GLU A 12 -5.18 11.74 10.66
N PHE A 13 -5.87 10.76 10.03
CA PHE A 13 -6.41 9.58 10.70
C PHE A 13 -5.32 8.83 11.48
N TRP A 14 -4.23 8.47 10.82
CA TRP A 14 -3.15 7.71 11.45
C TRP A 14 -2.33 8.54 12.43
N ARG A 15 -2.10 9.82 12.14
CA ARG A 15 -1.43 10.73 13.08
C ARG A 15 -2.18 10.82 14.40
N ASN A 16 -3.50 10.94 14.38
CA ASN A 16 -4.33 10.96 15.58
C ASN A 16 -4.23 9.65 16.39
N ILE A 17 -4.14 8.49 15.70
CA ILE A 17 -3.91 7.21 16.35
C ILE A 17 -2.53 7.16 17.02
N PHE A 18 -1.48 7.58 16.32
CA PHE A 18 -0.10 7.54 16.85
C PHE A 18 0.20 8.61 17.90
N LEU A 19 -0.60 9.68 18.00
CA LEU A 19 -0.53 10.64 19.09
C LEU A 19 -1.03 10.09 20.44
N SER A 20 -1.85 9.03 20.42
CA SER A 20 -2.33 8.40 21.65
C SER A 20 -1.21 7.64 22.38
N GLU A 21 -1.33 7.45 23.69
CA GLU A 21 -0.40 6.65 24.48
C GLU A 21 -0.37 5.19 24.00
N ASN A 22 -1.53 4.66 23.59
CA ASN A 22 -1.67 3.31 23.06
C ASN A 22 -2.36 3.36 21.69
N PRO A 23 -1.61 3.34 20.57
CA PRO A 23 -2.14 3.38 19.22
C PRO A 23 -3.12 2.24 18.90
N LEU A 24 -2.85 1.02 19.38
CA LEU A 24 -3.74 -0.13 19.13
C LEU A 24 -5.09 0.06 19.82
N GLN A 25 -5.09 0.54 21.07
CA GLN A 25 -6.34 0.83 21.77
C GLN A 25 -7.10 2.01 21.16
N ALA A 26 -6.40 3.04 20.66
CA ALA A 26 -7.01 4.15 19.96
C ALA A 26 -7.68 3.67 18.66
N LEU A 27 -7.03 2.81 17.91
CA LEU A 27 -7.59 2.21 16.71
C LEU A 27 -8.82 1.35 17.03
N GLU A 28 -8.76 0.50 18.06
CA GLU A 28 -9.90 -0.33 18.49
C GLU A 28 -11.12 0.52 18.90
N LYS A 29 -10.91 1.69 19.47
CA LYS A 29 -12.01 2.62 19.79
C LYS A 29 -12.69 3.19 18.53
N ILE A 30 -11.96 3.37 17.45
CA ILE A 30 -12.45 3.93 16.18
C ILE A 30 -13.10 2.84 15.33
N GLU A 31 -12.38 1.73 15.13
CA GLU A 31 -12.78 0.65 14.22
C GLU A 31 -13.72 -0.38 14.87
N GLY A 32 -13.83 -0.33 16.19
CA GLY A 32 -14.47 -1.37 16.98
C GLY A 32 -13.53 -2.55 17.26
N LYS A 33 -14.00 -3.47 18.10
CA LYS A 33 -13.22 -4.68 18.45
C LYS A 33 -13.07 -5.58 17.24
N LEU A 34 -11.84 -5.90 16.89
CA LEU A 34 -11.56 -6.80 15.79
C LEU A 34 -12.15 -8.19 16.04
N PRO A 35 -12.76 -8.85 15.04
CA PRO A 35 -13.26 -10.20 15.17
C PRO A 35 -12.18 -11.19 15.61
N LEU A 36 -12.54 -12.15 16.49
CA LEU A 36 -11.61 -13.16 16.98
C LEU A 36 -10.87 -13.94 15.88
N GLU A 37 -11.50 -14.11 14.72
CA GLU A 37 -10.89 -14.75 13.56
C GLU A 37 -9.74 -13.93 12.96
N LEU A 38 -9.77 -12.60 13.09
CA LEU A 38 -8.66 -11.74 12.70
C LEU A 38 -7.52 -11.77 13.72
N ASN A 39 -7.80 -11.90 15.01
CA ASN A 39 -6.76 -11.97 16.05
C ASN A 39 -5.79 -13.16 15.87
N ARG A 40 -6.22 -14.22 15.19
CA ARG A 40 -5.35 -15.36 14.85
C ARG A 40 -4.45 -15.10 13.65
N PHE A 41 -4.82 -14.15 12.84
CA PHE A 41 -4.16 -13.80 11.59
C PHE A 41 -3.22 -12.61 11.75
N ILE A 42 -3.58 -11.68 12.62
CA ILE A 42 -2.88 -10.41 12.86
C ILE A 42 -2.03 -10.51 14.12
N ASP A 43 -0.85 -9.93 14.08
CA ASP A 43 -0.05 -9.68 15.27
C ASP A 43 -0.39 -8.30 15.87
N LEU A 44 -1.48 -8.25 16.64
CA LEU A 44 -1.90 -7.03 17.35
C LEU A 44 -1.19 -6.85 18.71
N GLU A 45 -0.59 -7.90 19.24
CA GLU A 45 0.00 -7.84 20.58
C GLU A 45 1.39 -7.22 20.57
N HIS A 46 2.06 -7.28 19.43
CA HIS A 46 3.48 -6.99 19.37
C HIS A 46 3.87 -5.81 18.48
N SER A 47 3.15 -5.53 17.40
CA SER A 47 3.56 -4.49 16.47
C SER A 47 2.48 -3.47 16.17
N TYR A 48 2.89 -2.21 16.06
CA TYR A 48 2.03 -1.14 15.57
C TYR A 48 1.70 -1.33 14.09
N PRO A 49 0.53 -0.84 13.65
CA PRO A 49 0.16 -0.89 12.24
C PRO A 49 1.10 -0.03 11.38
N GLU A 50 1.33 -0.48 10.13
CA GLU A 50 2.08 0.27 9.12
C GLU A 50 1.22 0.52 7.87
N PRO A 51 0.33 1.51 7.91
CA PRO A 51 -0.65 1.75 6.83
C PRO A 51 -0.03 2.26 5.53
N TYR A 52 1.10 2.94 5.61
CA TYR A 52 1.83 3.46 4.46
C TYR A 52 3.29 3.75 4.81
N PHE A 53 4.10 3.92 3.77
CA PHE A 53 5.46 4.41 3.90
C PHE A 53 5.70 5.53 2.89
N GLY A 54 6.17 6.68 3.37
CA GLY A 54 6.53 7.84 2.56
C GLY A 54 5.73 9.11 2.91
N PRO A 55 6.25 10.27 2.53
CA PRO A 55 5.62 11.57 2.74
C PRO A 55 4.48 11.78 1.74
N LEU A 56 3.31 11.19 2.02
CA LEU A 56 2.14 11.24 1.12
C LEU A 56 1.52 12.64 0.96
N ASP A 57 1.94 13.59 1.76
CA ASP A 57 1.61 15.01 1.68
C ASP A 57 2.62 15.84 0.86
N ASP A 58 3.76 15.24 0.49
CA ASP A 58 4.82 15.88 -0.30
C ASP A 58 5.28 14.96 -1.44
N ILE A 59 4.40 14.78 -2.42
CA ILE A 59 4.62 13.89 -3.57
C ILE A 59 5.10 14.71 -4.77
N HIS A 60 6.15 14.21 -5.43
CA HIS A 60 6.78 14.80 -6.60
C HIS A 60 6.51 14.02 -7.88
N SER A 61 6.75 14.65 -9.04
CA SER A 61 6.50 14.04 -10.36
C SER A 61 7.33 12.78 -10.65
N ASN A 62 8.49 12.65 -10.00
CA ASN A 62 9.37 11.50 -10.17
C ASN A 62 9.11 10.39 -9.13
N ASP A 63 8.09 10.53 -8.32
CA ASP A 63 7.69 9.49 -7.37
C ASP A 63 6.81 8.43 -8.06
N ALA A 64 6.58 7.34 -7.34
CA ALA A 64 5.60 6.33 -7.70
C ALA A 64 4.92 5.78 -6.44
N ILE A 65 3.74 5.21 -6.61
CA ILE A 65 2.98 4.60 -5.52
C ILE A 65 2.81 3.11 -5.80
N LEU A 66 3.12 2.31 -4.78
CA LEU A 66 2.88 0.87 -4.77
C LEU A 66 1.80 0.53 -3.75
N LEU A 67 0.73 -0.07 -4.22
CA LEU A 67 -0.35 -0.60 -3.40
C LEU A 67 -0.03 -2.03 -2.99
N LEU A 68 -0.01 -2.30 -1.71
CA LEU A 68 0.32 -3.58 -1.09
C LEU A 68 -0.85 -4.10 -0.27
N ILE A 69 -0.84 -5.39 0.02
CA ILE A 69 -1.93 -6.03 0.77
C ILE A 69 -1.74 -5.83 2.28
N ASN A 70 -0.53 -6.04 2.77
CA ASN A 70 -0.16 -5.92 4.19
C ASN A 70 1.36 -5.88 4.35
N PRO A 71 1.86 -5.34 5.47
CA PRO A 71 3.31 -5.22 5.71
C PRO A 71 4.08 -6.55 5.84
N GLY A 72 3.39 -7.69 5.75
CA GLY A 72 3.99 -9.01 5.92
C GLY A 72 4.18 -9.41 7.39
N ASN A 73 5.01 -10.44 7.63
CA ASN A 73 5.32 -10.86 9.00
C ASN A 73 6.31 -9.90 9.63
N ILE A 74 6.10 -9.62 10.91
CA ILE A 74 7.13 -8.95 11.72
C ILE A 74 8.34 -9.89 11.87
N GLN A 75 9.51 -9.38 11.57
CA GLN A 75 10.80 -10.10 11.70
C GLN A 75 11.69 -9.49 12.78
N VAL A 76 11.08 -8.88 13.78
CA VAL A 76 11.76 -8.25 14.90
C VAL A 76 11.73 -9.21 16.08
N ALA A 77 12.88 -9.41 16.75
CA ALA A 77 12.94 -10.19 17.98
C ALA A 77 12.07 -9.54 19.07
N GLN A 78 11.42 -10.35 19.90
CA GLN A 78 10.47 -9.84 20.92
C GLN A 78 11.08 -8.77 21.83
N GLU A 79 12.36 -8.90 22.16
CA GLU A 79 13.12 -7.93 22.97
C GLU A 79 13.23 -6.53 22.31
N ASN A 80 13.15 -6.46 20.98
CA ASN A 80 13.31 -5.22 20.21
C ASN A 80 11.98 -4.63 19.73
N ILE A 81 10.84 -5.24 20.08
CA ILE A 81 9.52 -4.80 19.61
C ILE A 81 9.19 -3.38 20.07
N LYS A 82 9.56 -3.04 21.30
CA LYS A 82 9.32 -1.69 21.81
C LYS A 82 10.05 -0.64 20.98
N GLU A 83 11.34 -0.85 20.71
CA GLU A 83 12.15 0.06 19.90
C GLU A 83 11.61 0.16 18.47
N HIS A 84 11.17 -0.95 17.91
CA HIS A 84 10.52 -0.99 16.60
C HIS A 84 9.21 -0.16 16.58
N ASN A 85 8.37 -0.32 17.59
CA ASN A 85 7.14 0.44 17.73
C ASN A 85 7.41 1.95 17.94
N ASP A 86 8.40 2.31 18.73
CA ASP A 86 8.83 3.69 18.91
C ASP A 86 9.33 4.30 17.58
N PHE A 87 10.07 3.53 16.79
CA PHE A 87 10.50 3.92 15.44
C PHE A 87 9.31 4.11 14.48
N ILE A 88 8.33 3.18 14.46
CA ILE A 88 7.10 3.35 13.66
C ILE A 88 6.39 4.63 14.07
N ARG A 89 6.18 4.84 15.36
CA ARG A 89 5.49 6.00 15.90
C ARG A 89 6.18 7.31 15.53
N GLU A 90 7.49 7.39 15.70
CA GLU A 90 8.28 8.56 15.31
C GLU A 90 8.11 8.88 13.82
N ARG A 91 8.18 7.85 12.97
CA ARG A 91 8.02 7.99 11.52
C ARG A 91 6.69 8.66 11.16
N PHE A 92 5.59 8.24 11.77
CA PHE A 92 4.27 8.81 11.49
C PHE A 92 4.04 10.20 12.08
N LEU A 93 4.75 10.57 13.13
CA LEU A 93 4.54 11.84 13.83
C LEU A 93 5.46 12.96 13.38
N SER A 94 6.68 12.64 12.96
CA SER A 94 7.73 13.65 12.81
C SER A 94 8.50 13.62 11.49
N TRP A 95 8.46 12.51 10.73
CA TRP A 95 9.25 12.41 9.51
C TRP A 95 8.65 13.26 8.38
N ASN A 96 9.52 14.04 7.74
CA ASN A 96 9.26 14.75 6.49
C ASN A 96 9.97 14.04 5.31
N ARG A 97 9.86 14.58 4.08
CA ARG A 97 10.47 13.99 2.90
C ARG A 97 11.98 13.78 3.01
N HIS A 98 12.69 14.72 3.60
CA HIS A 98 14.13 14.60 3.80
C HIS A 98 14.47 13.40 4.69
N ASP A 99 13.71 13.19 5.77
CA ASP A 99 13.91 12.06 6.69
C ASP A 99 13.66 10.72 5.97
N TYR A 100 12.63 10.65 5.14
CA TYR A 100 12.34 9.46 4.34
C TYR A 100 13.41 9.17 3.26
N LEU A 101 13.94 10.19 2.60
CA LEU A 101 15.01 10.03 1.60
C LEU A 101 16.34 9.58 2.21
N ASN A 102 16.58 9.89 3.47
CA ASN A 102 17.83 9.60 4.20
C ASN A 102 17.65 8.53 5.29
N CYS A 103 16.61 7.70 5.22
CA CYS A 103 16.28 6.77 6.29
C CYS A 103 16.99 5.41 6.20
N GLU A 104 17.88 5.18 5.25
CA GLU A 104 18.48 3.87 4.98
C GLU A 104 19.18 3.28 6.22
N GLU A 105 20.00 4.06 6.90
CA GLU A 105 20.70 3.60 8.12
C GLU A 105 19.71 3.23 9.23
N ARG A 106 18.65 4.02 9.40
CA ARG A 106 17.62 3.76 10.41
C ARG A 106 16.80 2.51 10.07
N LEU A 107 16.42 2.35 8.79
CA LEU A 107 15.75 1.14 8.32
C LEU A 107 16.65 -0.09 8.44
N HIS A 108 17.96 0.05 8.24
CA HIS A 108 18.90 -1.05 8.42
C HIS A 108 18.87 -1.58 9.86
N VAL A 109 18.75 -0.70 10.84
CA VAL A 109 18.66 -1.08 12.26
C VAL A 109 17.30 -1.68 12.61
N HIS A 110 16.21 -1.03 12.19
CA HIS A 110 14.85 -1.37 12.67
C HIS A 110 14.07 -2.30 11.74
N SER A 111 14.42 -2.38 10.46
CA SER A 111 13.70 -3.18 9.47
C SER A 111 14.55 -3.50 8.23
N ILE A 112 15.67 -4.20 8.42
CA ILE A 112 16.58 -4.56 7.32
C ILE A 112 15.88 -5.32 6.18
N ALA A 113 14.98 -6.25 6.51
CA ALA A 113 14.21 -7.00 5.54
C ALA A 113 13.26 -6.08 4.74
N GLY A 114 12.64 -5.11 5.41
CA GLY A 114 11.81 -4.08 4.78
C GLY A 114 12.61 -3.18 3.84
N LEU A 115 13.81 -2.77 4.24
CA LEU A 115 14.73 -1.99 3.40
C LEU A 115 15.13 -2.75 2.13
N GLN A 116 15.59 -4.00 2.28
CA GLN A 116 15.98 -4.83 1.15
C GLN A 116 14.83 -5.08 0.18
N TRP A 117 13.64 -5.35 0.72
CA TRP A 117 12.44 -5.53 -0.07
C TRP A 117 12.05 -4.25 -0.82
N ARG A 118 12.09 -3.07 -0.17
CA ARG A 118 11.80 -1.78 -0.80
C ARG A 118 12.72 -1.51 -1.98
N ASN A 119 14.03 -1.66 -1.77
CA ASN A 119 15.02 -1.42 -2.82
C ASN A 119 14.77 -2.33 -4.02
N ALA A 120 14.52 -3.62 -3.77
CA ALA A 120 14.19 -4.57 -4.83
C ALA A 120 12.87 -4.22 -5.57
N MET A 121 11.85 -3.73 -4.87
CA MET A 121 10.58 -3.31 -5.49
C MET A 121 10.74 -2.02 -6.29
N GLN A 122 11.52 -1.06 -5.78
CA GLN A 122 11.81 0.17 -6.52
C GLN A 122 12.54 -0.13 -7.83
N GLU A 123 13.57 -0.97 -7.81
CA GLU A 123 14.27 -1.41 -9.03
C GLU A 123 13.33 -2.11 -10.03
N GLN A 124 12.43 -2.95 -9.55
CA GLN A 124 11.44 -3.61 -10.40
C GLN A 124 10.47 -2.61 -11.02
N MET A 125 9.98 -1.62 -10.27
CA MET A 125 9.09 -0.59 -10.78
C MET A 125 9.82 0.33 -11.77
N GLU A 126 11.05 0.75 -11.49
CA GLU A 126 11.87 1.52 -12.44
C GLU A 126 12.01 0.80 -13.78
N ARG A 127 12.30 -0.50 -13.75
CA ARG A 127 12.38 -1.34 -14.95
C ARG A 127 11.04 -1.43 -15.69
N VAL A 128 9.94 -1.62 -14.95
CA VAL A 128 8.60 -1.75 -15.56
C VAL A 128 8.12 -0.42 -16.13
N LEU A 129 8.36 0.69 -15.44
CA LEU A 129 7.93 2.03 -15.86
C LEU A 129 8.91 2.71 -16.83
N ASP A 130 10.13 2.15 -17.01
CA ASP A 130 11.20 2.69 -17.83
C ASP A 130 11.62 4.11 -17.42
N ARG A 131 11.66 4.35 -16.13
CA ARG A 131 12.06 5.64 -15.57
C ARG A 131 12.66 5.48 -14.19
N LYS A 132 13.49 6.42 -13.79
CA LYS A 132 13.96 6.51 -12.41
C LYS A 132 12.85 6.99 -11.48
N ILE A 133 12.79 6.39 -10.29
CA ILE A 133 11.86 6.76 -9.23
C ILE A 133 12.68 7.43 -8.12
N GLU A 134 12.33 8.67 -7.79
CA GLU A 134 12.99 9.40 -6.70
C GLU A 134 12.60 8.83 -5.35
N PHE A 135 11.31 8.59 -5.16
CA PHE A 135 10.78 7.96 -3.96
C PHE A 135 9.63 6.99 -4.30
N LEU A 136 9.69 5.79 -3.72
CA LEU A 136 8.63 4.80 -3.81
C LEU A 136 7.76 4.88 -2.56
N HIS A 137 6.58 5.48 -2.68
CA HIS A 137 5.57 5.43 -1.64
C HIS A 137 4.87 4.06 -1.63
N THR A 138 4.52 3.57 -0.45
CA THR A 138 3.66 2.37 -0.35
C THR A 138 2.39 2.69 0.43
N ILE A 139 1.29 2.05 0.05
CA ILE A 139 0.02 2.10 0.76
C ILE A 139 -0.43 0.67 0.99
N GLU A 140 -0.61 0.30 2.25
CA GLU A 140 -1.11 -1.03 2.63
C GLU A 140 -2.65 -1.01 2.65
N PHE A 141 -3.27 -2.00 2.01
CA PHE A 141 -4.70 -2.21 2.16
C PHE A 141 -5.06 -2.56 3.60
N PHE A 142 -4.24 -3.40 4.18
CA PHE A 142 -4.38 -3.88 5.53
C PHE A 142 -3.11 -3.54 6.33
N PRO A 143 -3.19 -2.60 7.29
CA PRO A 143 -2.00 -2.00 7.90
C PRO A 143 -1.30 -2.88 8.93
N PHE A 144 -1.85 -4.05 9.25
CA PHE A 144 -1.32 -4.89 10.31
C PHE A 144 -0.39 -5.97 9.77
N HIS A 145 0.66 -6.25 10.51
CA HIS A 145 1.51 -7.40 10.25
C HIS A 145 0.72 -8.70 10.33
N SER A 146 0.88 -9.56 9.34
CA SER A 146 0.14 -10.81 9.26
C SER A 146 0.92 -11.88 8.50
N LYS A 147 0.61 -13.16 8.78
CA LYS A 147 1.33 -14.29 8.19
C LYS A 147 1.08 -14.45 6.69
N SER A 148 -0.16 -14.39 6.25
CA SER A 148 -0.52 -14.56 4.84
C SER A 148 -1.98 -14.19 4.58
N TRP A 149 -2.23 -13.38 3.54
CA TRP A 149 -3.59 -13.05 3.08
C TRP A 149 -4.42 -14.29 2.75
N GLY A 150 -3.81 -15.32 2.18
CA GLY A 150 -4.50 -16.55 1.81
C GLY A 150 -5.15 -17.31 2.97
N HIS A 151 -4.78 -17.02 4.20
CA HIS A 151 -5.39 -17.61 5.40
C HIS A 151 -6.57 -16.81 5.95
N LEU A 152 -6.88 -15.65 5.37
CA LEU A 152 -8.01 -14.83 5.78
C LEU A 152 -9.32 -15.42 5.29
N SER A 153 -10.29 -15.57 6.21
CA SER A 153 -11.63 -16.01 5.84
C SER A 153 -12.34 -14.95 4.99
N LYS A 154 -13.37 -15.37 4.20
CA LYS A 154 -14.21 -14.42 3.45
C LYS A 154 -14.85 -13.37 4.37
N ARG A 155 -15.26 -13.76 5.58
CA ARG A 155 -15.84 -12.86 6.58
C ARG A 155 -14.81 -11.86 7.11
N GLY A 156 -13.57 -12.32 7.38
CA GLY A 156 -12.48 -11.45 7.78
C GLY A 156 -12.13 -10.45 6.67
N ALA A 157 -12.06 -10.88 5.40
CA ALA A 157 -11.86 -9.99 4.27
C ALA A 157 -12.97 -8.94 4.15
N GLN A 158 -14.23 -9.34 4.29
CA GLN A 158 -15.38 -8.42 4.28
C GLN A 158 -15.29 -7.39 5.41
N TYR A 159 -14.89 -7.78 6.61
CA TYR A 159 -14.70 -6.86 7.73
C TYR A 159 -13.64 -5.80 7.40
N LEU A 160 -12.49 -6.21 6.85
CA LEU A 160 -11.42 -5.30 6.47
C LEU A 160 -11.88 -4.27 5.44
N LEU A 161 -12.73 -4.66 4.49
CA LEU A 161 -13.30 -3.75 3.48
C LEU A 161 -14.22 -2.67 4.10
N GLU A 162 -14.73 -2.88 5.29
CA GLU A 162 -15.65 -1.96 5.99
C GLU A 162 -14.94 -1.03 6.97
N MET A 163 -13.66 -1.27 7.26
CA MET A 163 -12.87 -0.45 8.19
C MET A 163 -12.73 1.00 7.72
N GLY A 164 -12.69 1.92 8.68
CA GLY A 164 -12.46 3.35 8.44
C GLY A 164 -11.08 3.61 7.82
N SER A 165 -10.06 2.88 8.25
CA SER A 165 -8.71 2.92 7.66
C SER A 165 -8.71 2.55 6.18
N THR A 166 -9.47 1.54 5.76
CA THR A 166 -9.63 1.18 4.35
C THR A 166 -10.30 2.29 3.53
N LYS A 167 -11.35 2.90 4.08
CA LYS A 167 -12.03 4.04 3.44
C LYS A 167 -11.09 5.23 3.29
N ALA A 168 -10.29 5.53 4.32
CA ALA A 168 -9.28 6.59 4.26
C ALA A 168 -8.21 6.31 3.18
N SER A 169 -7.74 5.06 3.07
CA SER A 169 -6.81 4.65 1.99
C SER A 169 -7.44 4.84 0.60
N MET A 170 -8.71 4.47 0.41
CA MET A 170 -9.40 4.67 -0.87
C MET A 170 -9.58 6.14 -1.23
N ASN A 171 -9.92 7.00 -0.25
CA ASN A 171 -10.00 8.43 -0.46
C ASN A 171 -8.64 9.03 -0.85
N LEU A 172 -7.56 8.58 -0.20
CA LEU A 172 -6.21 8.97 -0.58
C LEU A 172 -5.89 8.56 -2.02
N ILE A 173 -6.14 7.30 -2.41
CA ILE A 173 -5.87 6.82 -3.78
C ILE A 173 -6.63 7.67 -4.81
N ARG A 174 -7.88 8.07 -4.52
CA ARG A 174 -8.63 9.02 -5.39
C ARG A 174 -7.95 10.38 -5.48
N GLN A 175 -7.50 10.96 -4.36
CA GLN A 175 -6.78 12.24 -4.36
C GLN A 175 -5.47 12.15 -5.15
N LEU A 176 -4.72 11.07 -4.98
CA LEU A 176 -3.47 10.81 -5.70
C LEU A 176 -3.69 10.63 -7.20
N SER A 177 -4.77 9.96 -7.59
CA SER A 177 -5.18 9.83 -8.99
C SER A 177 -5.42 11.20 -9.65
N LEU A 178 -5.98 12.15 -8.91
CA LEU A 178 -6.22 13.53 -9.36
C LEU A 178 -5.00 14.46 -9.24
N SER A 179 -3.88 13.95 -8.75
CA SER A 179 -2.67 14.78 -8.59
C SER A 179 -2.19 15.34 -9.93
N LYS A 180 -1.85 16.62 -9.93
CA LYS A 180 -1.25 17.30 -11.09
C LYS A 180 0.06 16.63 -11.58
N HIS A 181 0.73 15.89 -10.72
CA HIS A 181 1.99 15.21 -11.04
C HIS A 181 1.82 13.93 -11.84
N ARG A 182 0.58 13.42 -11.98
CA ARG A 182 0.25 12.19 -12.73
C ARG A 182 1.20 11.03 -12.43
N ILE A 183 1.47 10.81 -11.15
CA ILE A 183 2.36 9.74 -10.71
C ILE A 183 1.75 8.37 -10.97
N PRO A 184 2.54 7.35 -11.37
CA PRO A 184 2.05 5.99 -11.52
C PRO A 184 1.60 5.41 -10.17
N ILE A 185 0.42 4.78 -10.17
CA ILE A 185 -0.14 4.06 -9.03
C ILE A 185 -0.28 2.60 -9.45
N LEU A 186 0.62 1.75 -8.95
CA LEU A 186 0.62 0.33 -9.24
C LEU A 186 0.27 -0.48 -8.01
N GLY A 187 -0.47 -1.58 -8.19
CA GLY A 187 -0.73 -2.54 -7.13
C GLY A 187 -0.29 -3.94 -7.53
N ILE A 188 0.08 -4.73 -6.52
CA ILE A 188 0.41 -6.13 -6.68
C ILE A 188 -0.60 -6.97 -5.91
N GLY A 189 -1.19 -7.93 -6.60
CA GLY A 189 -2.09 -8.91 -6.01
C GLY A 189 -3.57 -8.63 -6.27
N ARG A 190 -4.28 -9.72 -6.47
CA ARG A 190 -5.70 -9.73 -6.80
C ARG A 190 -6.64 -9.13 -5.72
N PRO A 191 -6.34 -9.21 -4.42
CA PRO A 191 -7.23 -8.63 -3.40
C PRO A 191 -7.56 -7.15 -3.61
N TRP A 192 -6.70 -6.37 -4.26
CA TRP A 192 -6.99 -4.98 -4.59
C TRP A 192 -8.19 -4.84 -5.54
N LEU A 193 -8.46 -5.81 -6.42
CA LEU A 193 -9.63 -5.78 -7.30
C LEU A 193 -10.92 -5.83 -6.49
N ASP A 194 -10.99 -6.71 -5.49
CA ASP A 194 -12.14 -6.83 -4.60
C ASP A 194 -12.37 -5.53 -3.82
N VAL A 195 -11.27 -4.83 -3.42
CA VAL A 195 -11.34 -3.52 -2.77
C VAL A 195 -11.94 -2.48 -3.72
N PHE A 196 -11.40 -2.34 -4.92
CA PHE A 196 -11.87 -1.33 -5.88
C PHE A 196 -13.33 -1.59 -6.29
N GLU A 197 -13.71 -2.84 -6.51
CA GLU A 197 -15.09 -3.21 -6.81
C GLU A 197 -16.05 -2.82 -5.67
N LYS A 198 -15.68 -3.08 -4.40
CA LYS A 198 -16.48 -2.68 -3.22
C LYS A 198 -16.72 -1.17 -3.16
N PHE A 199 -15.76 -0.36 -3.64
CA PHE A 199 -15.86 1.10 -3.68
C PHE A 199 -16.39 1.64 -5.01
N ASN A 200 -17.06 0.80 -5.84
CA ASN A 200 -17.63 1.16 -7.13
C ASN A 200 -16.61 1.65 -8.16
N HIS A 201 -15.41 1.11 -8.13
CA HIS A 201 -14.36 1.34 -9.13
C HIS A 201 -14.03 0.02 -9.85
N PRO A 202 -14.89 -0.44 -10.77
CA PRO A 202 -14.65 -1.70 -11.47
C PRO A 202 -13.45 -1.59 -12.41
N CYS A 203 -12.90 -2.75 -12.76
CA CYS A 203 -11.91 -2.85 -13.82
C CYS A 203 -12.50 -2.40 -15.15
N VAL A 204 -11.82 -1.48 -15.84
CA VAL A 204 -12.27 -0.92 -17.13
C VAL A 204 -11.55 -1.55 -18.32
N ASP A 205 -10.39 -2.16 -18.10
CA ASP A 205 -9.62 -2.86 -19.13
C ASP A 205 -8.75 -3.95 -18.48
N GLU A 206 -8.56 -5.07 -19.16
CA GLU A 206 -7.79 -6.21 -18.68
C GLU A 206 -6.92 -6.81 -19.79
N TYR A 207 -5.67 -7.13 -19.45
CA TYR A 207 -4.80 -7.98 -20.23
C TYR A 207 -4.57 -9.30 -19.50
N SER A 208 -4.60 -10.43 -20.24
CA SER A 208 -4.22 -11.76 -19.75
C SER A 208 -3.28 -12.44 -20.74
N SER A 209 -2.14 -12.94 -20.26
CA SER A 209 -1.23 -13.73 -21.08
C SER A 209 -1.75 -15.17 -21.33
N ASP A 210 -2.73 -15.62 -20.54
CA ASP A 210 -3.41 -16.92 -20.69
C ASP A 210 -4.91 -16.75 -20.39
N PRO A 211 -5.71 -16.29 -21.36
CA PRO A 211 -7.15 -16.08 -21.17
C PRO A 211 -7.93 -17.35 -20.80
N GLY A 212 -7.44 -18.51 -21.21
CA GLY A 212 -8.08 -19.81 -20.93
C GLY A 212 -7.88 -20.32 -19.51
N ASN A 213 -6.92 -19.78 -18.78
CA ASN A 213 -6.62 -20.18 -17.42
C ASN A 213 -6.57 -18.99 -16.44
N PRO A 214 -7.66 -18.72 -15.71
CA PRO A 214 -7.73 -17.56 -14.80
C PRO A 214 -6.75 -17.63 -13.62
N ARG A 215 -6.11 -18.76 -13.39
CA ARG A 215 -5.17 -18.97 -12.28
C ARG A 215 -3.70 -18.96 -12.72
N ALA A 216 -3.44 -18.98 -14.02
CA ALA A 216 -2.08 -18.99 -14.57
C ALA A 216 -1.78 -17.70 -15.34
N GLY A 217 -0.47 -17.48 -15.60
CA GLY A 217 -0.01 -16.37 -16.41
C GLY A 217 0.05 -15.02 -15.70
N HIS A 218 0.21 -14.01 -16.52
CA HIS A 218 0.29 -12.61 -16.13
C HIS A 218 -1.03 -11.92 -16.43
N ARG A 219 -1.54 -11.15 -15.49
CA ARG A 219 -2.72 -10.32 -15.66
C ARG A 219 -2.42 -8.89 -15.27
N VAL A 220 -2.94 -7.96 -16.06
CA VAL A 220 -2.83 -6.51 -15.80
C VAL A 220 -4.23 -5.93 -15.90
N TYR A 221 -4.64 -5.20 -14.88
CA TYR A 221 -5.96 -4.61 -14.78
C TYR A 221 -5.83 -3.09 -14.69
N LYS A 222 -6.66 -2.38 -15.45
CA LYS A 222 -6.79 -0.92 -15.41
C LYS A 222 -8.05 -0.54 -14.66
N ILE A 223 -7.92 0.34 -13.69
CA ILE A 223 -9.01 0.81 -12.85
C ILE A 223 -9.02 2.34 -12.87
N ASN A 224 -10.14 2.93 -13.25
CA ASN A 224 -10.35 4.37 -13.15
C ASN A 224 -11.03 4.68 -11.82
N VAL A 225 -10.29 5.24 -10.87
CA VAL A 225 -10.86 5.70 -9.58
C VAL A 225 -11.48 7.09 -9.69
N THR A 226 -11.18 7.80 -10.79
CA THR A 226 -11.77 9.07 -11.19
C THR A 226 -11.82 9.14 -12.73
N GLU A 227 -12.70 9.97 -13.30
CA GLU A 227 -12.85 10.08 -14.75
C GLU A 227 -11.61 10.68 -15.44
N GLU A 228 -10.98 11.68 -14.83
CA GLU A 228 -9.88 12.46 -15.43
C GLU A 228 -8.51 12.15 -14.81
N GLY A 229 -8.47 11.30 -13.80
CA GLY A 229 -7.26 11.03 -13.03
C GLY A 229 -6.33 9.99 -13.66
N THR A 230 -5.15 9.88 -13.08
CA THR A 230 -4.23 8.77 -13.39
C THR A 230 -4.88 7.45 -12.99
N PRO A 231 -4.97 6.46 -13.88
CA PRO A 231 -5.54 5.17 -13.55
C PRO A 231 -4.66 4.41 -12.55
N VAL A 232 -5.28 3.54 -11.77
CA VAL A 232 -4.59 2.54 -10.96
C VAL A 232 -4.38 1.30 -11.81
N VAL A 233 -3.17 0.76 -11.80
CA VAL A 233 -2.82 -0.45 -12.55
C VAL A 233 -2.49 -1.57 -11.59
N ILE A 234 -3.27 -2.63 -11.60
CA ILE A 234 -3.05 -3.82 -10.76
C ILE A 234 -2.41 -4.92 -11.59
N TYR A 235 -1.26 -5.40 -11.12
CA TYR A 235 -0.60 -6.56 -11.66
C TYR A 235 -0.84 -7.79 -10.77
N SER A 236 -1.17 -8.92 -11.39
CA SER A 236 -1.37 -10.20 -10.69
C SER A 236 -0.70 -11.34 -11.43
N SER A 237 0.04 -12.14 -10.69
CA SER A 237 0.65 -13.41 -11.11
C SER A 237 0.73 -14.35 -9.91
N CYS A 238 1.37 -15.51 -10.05
CA CYS A 238 1.62 -16.43 -8.94
C CYS A 238 2.67 -15.94 -7.92
N GLY A 239 3.28 -14.76 -8.09
CA GLY A 239 4.29 -14.20 -7.19
C GLY A 239 4.07 -12.72 -6.89
N MET A 240 4.77 -12.22 -5.88
CA MET A 240 4.75 -10.82 -5.45
C MET A 240 5.84 -9.98 -6.15
N HIS A 241 6.07 -10.24 -7.44
CA HIS A 241 7.08 -9.56 -8.24
C HIS A 241 6.48 -9.05 -9.54
N PHE A 242 6.93 -7.88 -10.00
CA PHE A 242 6.54 -7.37 -11.31
C PHE A 242 7.08 -8.23 -12.45
N PRO A 243 6.41 -8.27 -13.61
CA PRO A 243 6.78 -9.13 -14.71
C PRO A 243 8.12 -8.73 -15.32
N ARG A 244 8.83 -9.73 -15.87
CA ARG A 244 9.99 -9.53 -16.75
C ARG A 244 9.62 -9.72 -18.23
N ALA A 245 8.52 -10.40 -18.50
CA ALA A 245 8.04 -10.64 -19.85
C ALA A 245 7.61 -9.33 -20.53
N ILE A 246 7.90 -9.20 -21.83
CA ILE A 246 7.76 -7.95 -22.59
C ILE A 246 6.29 -7.48 -22.63
N GLU A 247 5.36 -8.39 -22.98
CA GLU A 247 3.96 -8.00 -23.17
C GLU A 247 3.28 -7.49 -21.90
N PRO A 248 3.37 -8.17 -20.72
CA PRO A 248 2.81 -7.60 -19.49
C PRO A 248 3.43 -6.26 -19.10
N VAL A 249 4.75 -6.08 -19.30
CA VAL A 249 5.43 -4.80 -19.04
C VAL A 249 4.89 -3.70 -19.95
N LYS A 250 4.75 -3.99 -21.26
CA LYS A 250 4.18 -3.06 -22.24
C LYS A 250 2.75 -2.65 -21.83
N LYS A 251 1.93 -3.62 -21.40
CA LYS A 251 0.56 -3.34 -20.95
C LYS A 251 0.50 -2.52 -19.67
N ILE A 252 1.40 -2.73 -18.73
CA ILE A 252 1.49 -1.86 -17.54
C ILE A 252 1.79 -0.42 -17.97
N ARG A 253 2.76 -0.19 -18.85
CA ARG A 253 3.09 1.15 -19.37
C ARG A 253 1.93 1.80 -20.10
N GLU A 254 1.27 1.05 -21.00
CA GLU A 254 0.09 1.51 -21.73
C GLU A 254 -1.02 1.96 -20.78
N PHE A 255 -1.34 1.13 -19.78
CA PHE A 255 -2.39 1.42 -18.80
C PHE A 255 -2.03 2.59 -17.87
N CYS A 256 -0.74 2.80 -17.59
CA CYS A 256 -0.25 3.99 -16.89
C CYS A 256 -0.22 5.26 -17.77
N GLY A 257 -0.49 5.16 -19.07
CA GLY A 257 -0.40 6.29 -20.00
C GLY A 257 1.04 6.73 -20.28
N LEU A 258 1.99 5.78 -20.30
CA LEU A 258 3.42 6.02 -20.55
C LEU A 258 3.87 5.59 -21.96
N LEU A 259 2.94 5.10 -22.79
CA LEU A 259 3.16 4.73 -24.21
C LEU A 259 2.28 5.56 -25.12
#